data_357ac460ec1322e123f277b06b1c71ea
#
_entry.id   357ac460ec1322e123f277b06b1c71ea
#
_cell.length_a   1.000
_cell.length_b   1.000
_cell.length_c   1.000
_cell.angle_alpha   90.00
_cell.angle_beta   90.00
_cell.angle_gamma   90.00
#
_symmetry.space_group_name_H-M   'P 1'
#
loop_
_entity.id
_entity.type
_entity.pdbx_description
1 polymer ?
#
loop_
_entity_poly.entity_id
_entity_poly.type
_entity_poly.pdbx_seq_one_letter_code
_entity_poly.pdbx_strand_id
1 'polypeptide(L)'
;MNLPADGLFDTRAQFQSAVRSAFAQIASAGAREVWLCDEDFADWPLNDSQVVEHLSQWAGAHRRCTVMASRYDSIQRLHPRWVHWRRQRSHVVHCRTPDESQTNSLPGLLLAPGCLTLRLINRERWRGSISADPADAVLARERLDVLMQRSVEAFPSSTLGL
;
A
#
# COMPACT_ATOMS: atom_id res chain seq x y z
N MET A 1 0.97 -14.17 -15.00
CA MET A 1 0.04 -13.60 -14.01
C MET A 1 -1.01 -12.80 -14.76
N ASN A 2 -2.22 -13.30 -14.79
CA ASN A 2 -3.26 -12.72 -15.62
C ASN A 2 -4.18 -11.83 -14.81
N LEU A 3 -3.99 -10.52 -14.94
CA LEU A 3 -5.03 -9.59 -14.51
C LEU A 3 -6.17 -9.65 -15.53
N PRO A 4 -7.42 -9.47 -15.07
CA PRO A 4 -8.53 -9.34 -15.99
C PRO A 4 -8.27 -8.19 -16.98
N ALA A 5 -8.68 -8.36 -18.22
CA ALA A 5 -8.45 -7.36 -19.27
C ALA A 5 -9.11 -6.00 -18.96
N ASP A 6 -10.17 -6.02 -18.14
CA ASP A 6 -10.91 -4.82 -17.74
C ASP A 6 -10.37 -4.19 -16.43
N GLY A 7 -9.32 -4.77 -15.83
CA GLY A 7 -8.75 -4.29 -14.58
C GLY A 7 -9.58 -4.60 -13.33
N LEU A 8 -10.59 -5.46 -13.45
CA LEU A 8 -11.44 -5.85 -12.33
C LEU A 8 -10.95 -7.17 -11.73
N PHE A 9 -11.13 -7.33 -10.42
CA PHE A 9 -10.85 -8.60 -9.73
C PHE A 9 -11.98 -8.89 -8.74
N ASP A 10 -12.19 -10.19 -8.44
CA ASP A 10 -13.26 -10.63 -7.55
C ASP A 10 -12.89 -11.86 -6.71
N THR A 11 -11.61 -12.18 -6.61
CA THR A 11 -11.10 -13.21 -5.70
C THR A 11 -9.88 -12.71 -4.94
N ARG A 12 -9.59 -13.35 -3.80
CA ARG A 12 -8.40 -13.03 -3.02
C ARG A 12 -7.12 -13.22 -3.83
N ALA A 13 -7.04 -14.31 -4.59
CA ALA A 13 -5.87 -14.58 -5.43
C ALA A 13 -5.69 -13.50 -6.50
N GLN A 14 -6.77 -13.07 -7.12
CA GLN A 14 -6.74 -11.99 -8.13
C GLN A 14 -6.34 -10.65 -7.49
N PHE A 15 -6.83 -10.35 -6.29
CA PHE A 15 -6.42 -9.16 -5.56
C PHE A 15 -4.90 -9.17 -5.31
N GLN A 16 -4.37 -10.30 -4.82
CA GLN A 16 -2.94 -10.43 -4.56
C GLN A 16 -2.12 -10.32 -5.86
N SER A 17 -2.60 -10.90 -6.95
CA SER A 17 -1.96 -10.76 -8.26
C SER A 17 -1.96 -9.31 -8.74
N ALA A 18 -3.06 -8.59 -8.50
CA ALA A 18 -3.16 -7.17 -8.86
C ALA A 18 -2.16 -6.34 -8.05
N VAL A 19 -2.00 -6.62 -6.76
CA VAL A 19 -1.02 -5.92 -5.92
C VAL A 19 0.40 -6.18 -6.40
N ARG A 20 0.75 -7.44 -6.71
CA ARG A 20 2.07 -7.79 -7.25
C ARG A 20 2.34 -7.05 -8.57
N SER A 21 1.37 -7.05 -9.46
CA SER A 21 1.46 -6.33 -10.74
C SER A 21 1.62 -4.82 -10.52
N ALA A 22 0.90 -4.26 -9.57
CA ALA A 22 0.99 -2.85 -9.25
C ALA A 22 2.41 -2.45 -8.82
N PHE A 23 3.04 -3.22 -7.94
CA PHE A 23 4.41 -2.93 -7.51
C PHE A 23 5.41 -3.07 -8.67
N ALA A 24 5.22 -4.04 -9.55
CA ALA A 24 6.06 -4.18 -10.74
C ALA A 24 5.93 -2.96 -11.66
N GLN A 25 4.71 -2.49 -11.88
CA GLN A 25 4.46 -1.30 -12.71
C GLN A 25 5.04 -0.03 -12.07
N ILE A 26 4.91 0.12 -10.77
CA ILE A 26 5.45 1.26 -10.02
C ILE A 26 6.98 1.31 -10.17
N ALA A 27 7.63 0.17 -10.00
CA ALA A 27 9.09 0.08 -10.14
C ALA A 27 9.53 0.42 -11.57
N SER A 28 8.83 -0.11 -12.57
CA SER A 28 9.12 0.13 -13.98
C SER A 28 8.89 1.59 -14.38
N ALA A 29 7.80 2.18 -13.93
CA ALA A 29 7.43 3.56 -14.26
C ALA A 29 8.23 4.60 -13.47
N GLY A 30 8.82 4.22 -12.35
CA GLY A 30 9.56 5.14 -11.51
C GLY A 30 8.67 6.18 -10.85
N ALA A 31 7.49 5.79 -10.37
CA ALA A 31 6.58 6.69 -9.68
C ALA A 31 7.28 7.34 -8.49
N ARG A 32 7.08 8.63 -8.29
CA ARG A 32 7.75 9.36 -7.20
C ARG A 32 7.12 9.11 -5.84
N GLU A 33 5.83 8.85 -5.82
CA GLU A 33 5.04 8.74 -4.61
C GLU A 33 4.15 7.51 -4.70
N VAL A 34 4.07 6.78 -3.58
CA VAL A 34 3.20 5.61 -3.42
C VAL A 34 2.48 5.71 -2.09
N TRP A 35 1.18 5.45 -2.10
CA TRP A 35 0.36 5.38 -0.90
C TRP A 35 -0.19 3.96 -0.76
N LEU A 36 -0.02 3.37 0.41
CA LEU A 36 -0.59 2.09 0.76
C LEU A 36 -1.54 2.31 1.93
N CYS A 37 -2.79 1.87 1.79
CA CYS A 37 -3.78 2.01 2.85
C CYS A 37 -4.56 0.73 3.00
N ASP A 38 -4.64 0.20 4.21
CA ASP A 38 -5.45 -0.95 4.56
C ASP A 38 -5.62 -1.00 6.07
N GLU A 39 -6.57 -1.79 6.53
CA GLU A 39 -6.81 -1.98 7.95
C GLU A 39 -5.56 -2.53 8.67
N ASP A 40 -5.00 -3.63 8.15
CA ASP A 40 -3.86 -4.31 8.78
C ASP A 40 -2.90 -4.97 7.77
N PHE A 41 -3.17 -4.93 6.48
CA PHE A 41 -2.36 -5.52 5.41
C PHE A 41 -2.18 -7.04 5.52
N ALA A 42 -3.05 -7.73 6.29
CA ALA A 42 -2.89 -9.17 6.52
C ALA A 42 -2.90 -9.98 5.22
N ASP A 43 -3.73 -9.58 4.25
CA ASP A 43 -3.92 -10.30 2.99
C ASP A 43 -3.09 -9.77 1.82
N TRP A 44 -2.36 -8.69 2.03
CA TRP A 44 -1.48 -8.15 0.99
C TRP A 44 -0.22 -9.00 0.87
N PRO A 45 0.33 -9.21 -0.35
CA PRO A 45 1.51 -10.05 -0.54
C PRO A 45 2.82 -9.28 -0.23
N LEU A 46 2.90 -8.64 0.92
CA LEU A 46 4.06 -7.82 1.27
C LEU A 46 5.30 -8.65 1.64
N ASN A 47 5.10 -9.93 2.03
CA ASN A 47 6.23 -10.81 2.33
C ASN A 47 6.77 -11.52 1.08
N ASP A 48 6.17 -11.30 -0.07
CA ASP A 48 6.63 -11.87 -1.33
C ASP A 48 7.99 -11.26 -1.70
N SER A 49 8.98 -12.12 -1.96
CA SER A 49 10.34 -11.66 -2.27
C SER A 49 10.39 -10.80 -3.53
N GLN A 50 9.53 -11.07 -4.51
CA GLN A 50 9.47 -10.26 -5.74
C GLN A 50 8.90 -8.87 -5.46
N VAL A 51 7.91 -8.77 -4.58
CA VAL A 51 7.35 -7.48 -4.18
C VAL A 51 8.42 -6.63 -3.50
N VAL A 52 9.15 -7.22 -2.55
CA VAL A 52 10.23 -6.52 -1.86
C VAL A 52 11.35 -6.13 -2.83
N GLU A 53 11.65 -6.98 -3.81
CA GLU A 53 12.64 -6.66 -4.84
C GLU A 53 12.19 -5.46 -5.69
N HIS A 54 10.94 -5.43 -6.12
CA HIS A 54 10.40 -4.28 -6.85
C HIS A 54 10.43 -3.01 -6.01
N LEU A 55 10.09 -3.10 -4.73
CA LEU A 55 10.18 -1.96 -3.82
C LEU A 55 11.62 -1.48 -3.65
N SER A 56 12.57 -2.39 -3.56
CA SER A 56 14.00 -2.05 -3.46
C SER A 56 14.51 -1.34 -4.72
N GLN A 57 14.08 -1.79 -5.90
CA GLN A 57 14.41 -1.14 -7.17
C GLN A 57 13.78 0.25 -7.26
N TRP A 58 12.55 0.37 -6.79
CA TRP A 58 11.82 1.63 -6.82
C TRP A 58 12.40 2.67 -5.85
N ALA A 59 12.82 2.24 -4.67
CA ALA A 59 13.22 3.12 -3.57
C ALA A 59 14.60 3.75 -3.83
N GLY A 60 14.61 4.81 -4.60
CA GLY A 60 15.80 5.60 -4.86
C GLY A 60 15.67 7.00 -4.27
N ALA A 61 16.48 7.93 -4.76
CA ALA A 61 16.42 9.32 -4.35
C ALA A 61 15.06 9.95 -4.72
N HIS A 62 14.56 10.79 -3.83
CA HIS A 62 13.32 11.54 -4.05
C HIS A 62 12.06 10.68 -4.19
N ARG A 63 12.06 9.50 -3.55
CA ARG A 63 10.88 8.63 -3.48
C ARG A 63 10.22 8.78 -2.12
N ARG A 64 8.90 8.62 -2.10
CA ARG A 64 8.14 8.65 -0.85
C ARG A 64 7.04 7.59 -0.89
N CYS A 65 7.02 6.76 0.15
CA CYS A 65 5.97 5.76 0.37
C CYS A 65 5.29 6.07 1.70
N THR A 66 3.99 6.34 1.67
CA THR A 66 3.19 6.56 2.88
C THR A 66 2.31 5.34 3.10
N VAL A 67 2.40 4.77 4.29
CA VAL A 67 1.61 3.59 4.69
C VAL A 67 0.64 4.03 5.78
N MET A 68 -0.64 3.72 5.60
CA MET A 68 -1.69 4.00 6.55
C MET A 68 -2.35 2.69 6.96
N ALA A 69 -2.28 2.34 8.23
CA ALA A 69 -2.90 1.14 8.78
C ALA A 69 -3.46 1.43 10.16
N SER A 70 -4.56 0.77 10.52
CA SER A 70 -5.10 0.84 11.87
C SER A 70 -4.24 0.06 12.85
N ARG A 71 -3.67 -1.05 12.40
CA ARG A 71 -2.84 -1.95 13.20
C ARG A 71 -1.65 -2.43 12.38
N TYR A 72 -0.51 -2.60 13.04
CA TYR A 72 0.73 -3.05 12.41
C TYR A 72 1.15 -4.46 12.88
N ASP A 73 0.39 -5.10 13.75
CA ASP A 73 0.72 -6.41 14.30
C ASP A 73 0.81 -7.49 13.22
N SER A 74 -0.16 -7.52 12.30
CA SER A 74 -0.18 -8.47 11.20
C SER A 74 0.99 -8.28 10.26
N ILE A 75 1.40 -7.04 10.03
CA ILE A 75 2.56 -6.74 9.18
C ILE A 75 3.82 -7.37 9.80
N GLN A 76 4.04 -7.16 11.09
CA GLN A 76 5.20 -7.71 11.78
C GLN A 76 5.21 -9.23 11.76
N ARG A 77 4.06 -9.84 11.98
CA ARG A 77 3.95 -11.29 12.05
C ARG A 77 4.01 -11.97 10.68
N LEU A 78 3.35 -11.40 9.68
CA LEU A 78 3.15 -12.04 8.39
C LEU A 78 4.12 -11.58 7.31
N HIS A 79 4.71 -10.38 7.45
CA HIS A 79 5.53 -9.78 6.40
C HIS A 79 6.92 -9.36 6.90
N PRO A 80 7.71 -10.29 7.45
CA PRO A 80 9.05 -9.94 7.97
C PRO A 80 10.02 -9.41 6.91
N ARG A 81 9.89 -9.84 5.64
CA ARG A 81 10.74 -9.31 4.56
C ARG A 81 10.45 -7.84 4.31
N TRP A 82 9.17 -7.45 4.31
CA TRP A 82 8.79 -6.06 4.14
C TRP A 82 9.24 -5.22 5.34
N VAL A 83 9.09 -5.73 6.56
CA VAL A 83 9.53 -5.05 7.78
C VAL A 83 11.04 -4.79 7.74
N HIS A 84 11.83 -5.78 7.32
CA HIS A 84 13.26 -5.63 7.16
C HIS A 84 13.61 -4.54 6.14
N TRP A 85 12.96 -4.57 4.97
CA TRP A 85 13.11 -3.54 3.94
C TRP A 85 12.74 -2.15 4.48
N ARG A 86 11.64 -2.05 5.19
CA ARG A 86 11.13 -0.81 5.79
C ARG A 86 12.18 -0.19 6.73
N ARG A 87 12.81 -0.99 7.56
CA ARG A 87 13.80 -0.51 8.53
C ARG A 87 15.01 0.15 7.88
N GLN A 88 15.35 -0.27 6.68
CA GLN A 88 16.48 0.28 5.94
C GLN A 88 16.11 1.48 5.08
N ARG A 89 14.83 1.86 5.07
CA ARG A 89 14.29 2.91 4.20
C ARG A 89 13.51 3.97 4.97
N SER A 90 14.01 4.34 6.15
CA SER A 90 13.29 5.28 7.03
C SER A 90 13.06 6.65 6.39
N HIS A 91 13.90 7.04 5.47
CA HIS A 91 13.77 8.32 4.75
C HIS A 91 12.80 8.24 3.57
N VAL A 92 12.39 7.04 3.16
CA VAL A 92 11.45 6.82 2.05
C VAL A 92 10.08 6.43 2.57
N VAL A 93 10.01 5.54 3.56
CA VAL A 93 8.77 4.94 4.04
C VAL A 93 8.32 5.60 5.34
N HIS A 94 7.12 6.15 5.31
CA HIS A 94 6.49 6.80 6.45
C HIS A 94 5.21 6.04 6.81
N CYS A 95 5.19 5.43 7.99
CA CYS A 95 4.06 4.66 8.48
C CYS A 95 3.24 5.51 9.45
N ARG A 96 1.92 5.49 9.28
CA ARG A 96 0.99 6.29 10.06
C ARG A 96 -0.20 5.45 10.48
N THR A 97 -0.89 5.91 11.50
CA THR A 97 -2.15 5.32 11.94
C THR A 97 -3.18 6.43 12.13
N PRO A 98 -4.45 6.22 11.77
CA PRO A 98 -5.48 7.22 12.03
C PRO A 98 -5.69 7.37 13.53
N ASP A 99 -6.16 8.54 13.95
CA ASP A 99 -6.50 8.75 15.34
C ASP A 99 -7.77 7.96 15.73
N GLU A 100 -8.09 7.92 17.02
CA GLU A 100 -9.22 7.13 17.52
C GLU A 100 -10.57 7.57 16.95
N SER A 101 -10.69 8.82 16.50
CA SER A 101 -11.93 9.30 15.89
C SER A 101 -12.19 8.68 14.51
N GLN A 102 -11.18 8.05 13.92
CA GLN A 102 -11.26 7.38 12.62
C GLN A 102 -11.33 5.86 12.80
N THR A 103 -12.12 5.38 13.75
CA THR A 103 -12.21 3.95 14.09
C THR A 103 -12.89 3.10 13.03
N ASN A 104 -13.56 3.70 12.07
CA ASN A 104 -14.15 2.97 10.96
C ASN A 104 -13.06 2.34 10.09
N SER A 105 -13.39 1.23 9.46
CA SER A 105 -12.43 0.48 8.66
C SER A 105 -11.79 1.36 7.58
N LEU A 106 -10.47 1.25 7.45
CA LEU A 106 -9.73 1.93 6.39
C LEU A 106 -9.99 1.25 5.04
N PRO A 107 -9.98 1.99 3.94
CA PRO A 107 -10.10 1.38 2.63
C PRO A 107 -8.87 0.54 2.29
N GLY A 108 -9.05 -0.49 1.46
CA GLY A 108 -7.95 -1.18 0.81
C GLY A 108 -7.57 -0.40 -0.45
N LEU A 109 -6.41 0.25 -0.44
CA LEU A 109 -6.05 1.21 -1.47
C LEU A 109 -4.55 1.25 -1.71
N LEU A 110 -4.16 1.25 -2.98
CA LEU A 110 -2.80 1.52 -3.40
C LEU A 110 -2.86 2.60 -4.47
N LEU A 111 -2.21 3.73 -4.22
CA LEU A 111 -2.19 4.85 -5.16
C LEU A 111 -0.75 5.22 -5.49
N ALA A 112 -0.42 5.23 -6.78
CA ALA A 112 0.80 5.80 -7.31
C ALA A 112 0.39 6.87 -8.30
N PRO A 113 0.38 8.16 -7.89
CA PRO A 113 -0.11 9.24 -8.74
C PRO A 113 0.62 9.27 -10.09
N GLY A 114 -0.15 9.39 -11.16
CA GLY A 114 0.38 9.35 -12.52
C GLY A 114 0.68 7.95 -13.06
N CYS A 115 0.49 6.92 -12.27
CA CYS A 115 0.80 5.54 -12.65
C CYS A 115 -0.43 4.65 -12.56
N LEU A 116 -0.96 4.41 -11.35
CA LEU A 116 -2.11 3.54 -11.17
C LEU A 116 -2.82 3.79 -9.84
N THR A 117 -4.06 3.31 -9.78
CA THR A 117 -4.87 3.26 -8.55
C THR A 117 -5.46 1.86 -8.44
N LEU A 118 -5.20 1.18 -7.31
CA LEU A 118 -5.80 -0.10 -6.98
C LEU A 118 -6.74 0.12 -5.81
N ARG A 119 -7.99 -0.31 -5.95
CA ARG A 119 -9.01 -0.15 -4.90
C ARG A 119 -9.68 -1.48 -4.61
N LEU A 120 -9.76 -1.83 -3.34
CA LEU A 120 -10.57 -2.95 -2.87
C LEU A 120 -11.95 -2.38 -2.46
N ILE A 121 -12.95 -2.62 -3.31
CA ILE A 121 -14.28 -2.01 -3.16
C ILE A 121 -15.12 -2.79 -2.16
N ASN A 122 -15.06 -4.13 -2.22
CA ASN A 122 -15.78 -5.00 -1.30
C ASN A 122 -14.80 -6.02 -0.73
N ARG A 123 -14.44 -5.84 0.53
CA ARG A 123 -13.42 -6.66 1.20
C ARG A 123 -13.89 -8.11 1.40
N GLU A 124 -15.15 -8.31 1.70
CA GLU A 124 -15.70 -9.65 1.95
C GLU A 124 -15.68 -10.51 0.69
N ARG A 125 -15.90 -9.90 -0.46
CA ARG A 125 -15.94 -10.58 -1.76
C ARG A 125 -14.68 -10.40 -2.57
N TRP A 126 -13.69 -9.72 -2.04
CA TRP A 126 -12.43 -9.42 -2.74
C TRP A 126 -12.66 -8.73 -4.08
N ARG A 127 -13.69 -7.91 -4.15
CA ARG A 127 -14.04 -7.22 -5.38
C ARG A 127 -13.37 -5.86 -5.43
N GLY A 128 -12.72 -5.56 -6.54
CA GLY A 128 -12.06 -4.28 -6.69
C GLY A 128 -11.54 -4.08 -8.10
N SER A 129 -10.68 -3.08 -8.25
CA SER A 129 -10.13 -2.70 -9.55
C SER A 129 -8.72 -2.16 -9.45
N ILE A 130 -7.99 -2.28 -10.56
CA ILE A 130 -6.74 -1.57 -10.80
C ILE A 130 -6.94 -0.75 -12.08
N SER A 131 -6.60 0.53 -12.04
CA SER A 131 -6.93 1.49 -13.09
C SER A 131 -5.83 2.51 -13.27
N ALA A 132 -5.66 3.00 -14.49
CA ALA A 132 -4.80 4.14 -14.80
C ALA A 132 -5.61 5.43 -15.01
N ASP A 133 -6.93 5.41 -14.77
CA ASP A 133 -7.80 6.55 -14.96
C ASP A 133 -7.46 7.66 -13.95
N PRO A 134 -7.13 8.88 -14.40
CA PRO A 134 -6.84 10.00 -13.51
C PRO A 134 -7.98 10.35 -12.55
N ALA A 135 -9.24 10.11 -12.92
CA ALA A 135 -10.38 10.38 -12.06
C ALA A 135 -10.35 9.50 -10.80
N ASP A 136 -9.97 8.22 -10.96
CA ASP A 136 -9.82 7.31 -9.82
C ASP A 136 -8.69 7.76 -8.90
N ALA A 137 -7.60 8.25 -9.46
CA ALA A 137 -6.48 8.76 -8.68
C ALA A 137 -6.86 9.98 -7.86
N VAL A 138 -7.65 10.90 -8.43
CA VAL A 138 -8.12 12.10 -7.73
C VAL A 138 -8.98 11.73 -6.53
N LEU A 139 -9.95 10.83 -6.73
CA LEU A 139 -10.83 10.37 -5.63
C LEU A 139 -10.04 9.66 -4.53
N ALA A 140 -9.10 8.82 -4.90
CA ALA A 140 -8.25 8.12 -3.94
C ALA A 140 -7.41 9.12 -3.14
N ARG A 141 -6.82 10.11 -3.81
CA ARG A 141 -5.99 11.11 -3.16
C ARG A 141 -6.78 11.95 -2.16
N GLU A 142 -7.99 12.37 -2.52
CA GLU A 142 -8.85 13.13 -1.63
C GLU A 142 -9.13 12.34 -0.35
N ARG A 143 -9.44 11.06 -0.49
CA ARG A 143 -9.71 10.19 0.66
C ARG A 143 -8.48 10.02 1.55
N LEU A 144 -7.32 9.81 0.94
CA LEU A 144 -6.06 9.65 1.67
C LEU A 144 -5.65 10.95 2.39
N ASP A 145 -5.86 12.09 1.77
CA ASP A 145 -5.55 13.39 2.39
C ASP A 145 -6.36 13.62 3.65
N VAL A 146 -7.64 13.26 3.65
CA VAL A 146 -8.51 13.37 4.84
C VAL A 146 -7.97 12.47 5.97
N LEU A 147 -7.61 11.21 5.64
CA LEU A 147 -7.05 10.30 6.62
C LEU A 147 -5.71 10.80 7.16
N MET A 148 -4.87 11.33 6.30
CA MET A 148 -3.54 11.82 6.66
C MET A 148 -3.61 12.97 7.67
N GLN A 149 -4.56 13.88 7.50
CA GLN A 149 -4.73 15.05 8.39
C GLN A 149 -5.02 14.64 9.83
N ARG A 150 -5.64 13.49 10.04
CA ARG A 150 -6.01 12.98 11.35
C ARG A 150 -5.23 11.74 11.73
N SER A 151 -4.00 11.66 11.29
CA SER A 151 -3.14 10.53 11.59
C SER A 151 -1.94 10.97 12.41
N VAL A 152 -1.30 9.98 13.05
CA VAL A 152 -0.06 10.16 13.77
C VAL A 152 0.96 9.15 13.29
N GLU A 153 2.24 9.44 13.53
CA GLU A 153 3.30 8.48 13.19
C GLU A 153 3.13 7.18 13.95
N ALA A 154 3.39 6.07 13.28
CA ALA A 154 3.29 4.73 13.84
C ALA A 154 4.39 3.86 13.28
N PHE A 155 4.60 2.70 13.89
CA PHE A 155 5.53 1.68 13.41
C PHE A 155 6.88 2.30 12.98
N PRO A 156 7.65 2.87 13.91
CA PRO A 156 8.91 3.52 13.57
C PRO A 156 9.91 2.54 12.96
N SER A 157 10.85 3.06 12.18
CA SER A 157 11.85 2.24 11.49
C SER A 157 12.80 1.52 12.45
N SER A 158 12.94 2.02 13.66
CA SER A 158 13.77 1.38 14.69
C SER A 158 13.05 1.45 16.03
N THR A 159 13.35 0.47 16.89
CA THR A 159 12.82 0.39 18.25
C THR A 159 13.90 0.84 19.21
N LEU A 160 14.30 2.10 19.11
CA LEU A 160 15.35 2.64 19.96
C LEU A 160 14.98 2.53 21.43
N GLY A 161 15.92 2.04 22.24
CA GLY A 161 15.72 1.90 23.67
C GLY A 161 15.06 0.60 24.08
N LEU A 162 14.82 -0.28 23.16
CA LEU A 162 14.26 -1.60 23.46
C LEU A 162 15.30 -2.70 23.35
#